data_36b9eaad1ad0b836195ab2aa8235e8b3
#
_entry.id   36b9eaad1ad0b836195ab2aa8235e8b3
#
_cell.length_a   1.000
_cell.length_b   1.000
_cell.length_c   1.000
_cell.angle_alpha   90.00
_cell.angle_beta   90.00
_cell.angle_gamma   90.00
#
_symmetry.space_group_name_H-M   'P 1'
#
loop_
_entity.id
_entity.type
_entity.pdbx_description
1 polymer ?
#
loop_
_entity_poly.entity_id
_entity_poly.type
_entity_poly.pdbx_seq_one_letter_code
_entity_poly.pdbx_strand_id
1 'polypeptide(L)'
;IESLKNDNPVLSNLSELNNKREQINALSISSGEVGGYFSKVIVSLLDSTTIIPSLTSDINSRNFLQIYTHLATSKESLGQIRANLNGAFTNDKFVEKTYDSYVASYGAYKVNLNKFLILSPNDLKDFYNKSVENKVVTQTFNMINIAFEKGKDGGFDIKPPFWFENVTATINIFRDIELKLFDTVKELNQKSMDSNNSNFMYMIGFIIILILIIVYLTILIIKDITSSLADFKNGLLMFFDYLNKKTSNISVLKDDAKDEFGEMAKFVNDNIKQIERTLHQDMELIQD
;
A
#
# COMPACT_ATOMS: atom_id res chain seq x y z
N ILE A 1 0.33 -1.42 18.46
CA ILE A 1 -0.18 -0.06 18.79
C ILE A 1 -0.14 0.18 20.30
N GLU A 2 -0.45 -0.81 21.16
CA GLU A 2 -0.35 -0.67 22.63
C GLU A 2 1.09 -0.55 23.14
N SER A 3 2.05 -1.23 22.50
CA SER A 3 3.48 -1.12 22.84
C SER A 3 4.08 0.26 22.52
N LEU A 4 3.45 1.03 21.62
CA LEU A 4 3.83 2.41 21.30
C LEU A 4 3.30 3.43 22.33
N LYS A 5 2.39 3.03 23.23
CA LYS A 5 1.79 3.96 24.19
C LYS A 5 2.61 4.17 25.47
N ASN A 6 3.32 3.16 25.94
CA ASN A 6 3.87 3.20 27.30
C ASN A 6 5.30 3.72 27.41
N ASP A 7 6.11 3.74 26.33
CA ASP A 7 7.52 4.20 26.35
C ASP A 7 7.84 5.15 25.19
N ASN A 8 6.84 5.84 24.60
CA ASN A 8 7.10 6.75 23.50
C ASN A 8 7.50 8.14 24.03
N PRO A 9 8.77 8.58 23.82
CA PRO A 9 9.25 9.89 24.27
C PRO A 9 8.39 11.06 23.74
N VAL A 10 7.71 10.88 22.61
CA VAL A 10 6.81 11.88 22.03
C VAL A 10 5.63 12.16 22.96
N LEU A 11 4.97 11.11 23.48
CA LEU A 11 3.80 11.29 24.36
C LEU A 11 4.18 11.95 25.67
N SER A 12 5.34 11.59 26.24
CA SER A 12 5.87 12.20 27.45
C SER A 12 6.21 13.69 27.23
N ASN A 13 6.82 14.03 26.10
CA ASN A 13 7.14 15.42 25.77
C ASN A 13 5.87 16.25 25.49
N LEU A 14 4.86 15.69 24.86
CA LEU A 14 3.59 16.37 24.57
C LEU A 14 2.74 16.59 25.84
N SER A 15 2.89 15.80 26.88
CA SER A 15 2.15 15.99 28.15
C SER A 15 2.42 17.34 28.81
N GLU A 16 3.61 17.92 28.61
CA GLU A 16 3.99 19.22 29.14
C GLU A 16 3.54 20.42 28.28
N LEU A 17 2.98 20.17 27.09
CA LEU A 17 2.70 21.22 26.09
C LEU A 17 1.78 22.34 26.64
N ASN A 18 0.75 21.98 27.37
CA ASN A 18 -0.19 22.99 27.93
C ASN A 18 0.49 23.83 29.00
N ASN A 19 1.24 23.22 29.90
CA ASN A 19 2.01 23.95 30.91
C ASN A 19 3.03 24.89 30.25
N LYS A 20 3.74 24.45 29.22
CA LYS A 20 4.66 25.32 28.48
C LYS A 20 3.97 26.48 27.79
N ARG A 21 2.77 26.27 27.22
CA ARG A 21 1.95 27.35 26.65
C ARG A 21 1.53 28.38 27.69
N GLU A 22 1.11 27.93 28.88
CA GLU A 22 0.76 28.83 29.98
C GLU A 22 1.96 29.66 30.44
N GLN A 23 3.14 29.03 30.58
CA GLN A 23 4.37 29.74 30.94
C GLN A 23 4.79 30.80 29.88
N ILE A 24 4.59 30.49 28.59
CA ILE A 24 4.85 31.41 27.46
C ILE A 24 3.89 32.62 27.57
N ASN A 25 2.58 32.36 27.74
CA ASN A 25 1.57 33.39 27.83
C ASN A 25 1.78 34.31 29.05
N ALA A 26 2.28 33.73 30.16
CA ALA A 26 2.62 34.45 31.36
C ALA A 26 4.00 35.14 31.29
N LEU A 27 4.76 34.98 30.19
CA LEU A 27 6.14 35.47 30.05
C LEU A 27 7.09 35.00 31.18
N SER A 28 6.80 33.82 31.77
CA SER A 28 7.53 33.25 32.91
C SER A 28 8.60 32.24 32.54
N ILE A 29 8.80 32.00 31.23
CA ILE A 29 9.80 31.10 30.68
C ILE A 29 10.75 31.87 29.72
N SER A 30 12.02 31.52 29.69
CA SER A 30 12.97 32.12 28.77
C SER A 30 12.79 31.65 27.33
N SER A 31 13.16 32.47 26.34
CA SER A 31 13.13 32.11 24.93
C SER A 31 13.98 30.88 24.60
N GLY A 32 15.10 30.70 25.31
CA GLY A 32 15.98 29.54 25.17
C GLY A 32 15.31 28.24 25.62
N GLU A 33 14.61 28.26 26.78
CA GLU A 33 13.88 27.11 27.29
C GLU A 33 12.69 26.77 26.38
N VAL A 34 11.97 27.79 25.86
CA VAL A 34 10.89 27.59 24.86
C VAL A 34 11.45 26.90 23.62
N GLY A 35 12.54 27.44 23.06
CA GLY A 35 13.19 26.86 21.88
C GLY A 35 13.63 25.40 22.11
N GLY A 36 14.31 25.16 23.24
CA GLY A 36 14.76 23.81 23.62
C GLY A 36 13.63 22.80 23.77
N TYR A 37 12.52 23.20 24.39
CA TYR A 37 11.36 22.35 24.55
C TYR A 37 10.75 21.97 23.18
N PHE A 38 10.45 22.95 22.32
CA PHE A 38 9.84 22.67 21.02
C PHE A 38 10.78 21.90 20.10
N SER A 39 12.07 22.19 20.07
CA SER A 39 13.05 21.39 19.32
C SER A 39 13.06 19.93 19.79
N LYS A 40 13.02 19.67 21.10
CA LYS A 40 12.95 18.31 21.65
C LYS A 40 11.69 17.59 21.22
N VAL A 41 10.53 18.26 21.23
CA VAL A 41 9.25 17.68 20.75
C VAL A 41 9.34 17.37 19.26
N ILE A 42 9.83 18.29 18.44
CA ILE A 42 9.95 18.12 16.98
C ILE A 42 10.91 16.96 16.66
N VAL A 43 12.07 16.90 17.30
CA VAL A 43 13.03 15.79 17.10
C VAL A 43 12.39 14.45 17.46
N SER A 44 11.70 14.35 18.60
CA SER A 44 11.02 13.12 19.00
C SER A 44 9.94 12.69 17.99
N LEU A 45 9.20 13.64 17.40
CA LEU A 45 8.23 13.38 16.33
C LEU A 45 8.93 12.88 15.05
N LEU A 46 10.03 13.51 14.66
CA LEU A 46 10.82 13.10 13.49
C LEU A 46 11.45 11.71 13.69
N ASP A 47 11.96 11.43 14.89
CA ASP A 47 12.48 10.09 15.22
C ASP A 47 11.40 9.02 15.09
N SER A 48 10.17 9.33 15.48
CA SER A 48 9.03 8.40 15.29
C SER A 48 8.78 8.09 13.81
N THR A 49 9.03 9.01 12.89
CA THR A 49 8.88 8.76 11.44
C THR A 49 9.93 7.78 10.90
N THR A 50 11.04 7.55 11.60
CA THR A 50 12.05 6.55 11.21
C THR A 50 11.60 5.10 11.49
N ILE A 51 10.70 4.93 12.45
CA ILE A 51 10.17 3.61 12.84
C ILE A 51 8.99 3.19 11.92
N ILE A 52 8.16 4.14 11.53
CA ILE A 52 6.94 3.87 10.73
C ILE A 52 7.23 3.11 9.43
N PRO A 53 8.32 3.38 8.66
CA PRO A 53 8.65 2.62 7.46
C PRO A 53 8.81 1.12 7.68
N SER A 54 9.23 0.70 8.89
CA SER A 54 9.37 -0.72 9.23
C SER A 54 8.02 -1.40 9.47
N LEU A 55 6.96 -0.63 9.72
CA LEU A 55 5.61 -1.12 10.02
C LEU A 55 4.71 -1.21 8.77
N THR A 56 5.15 -0.68 7.63
CA THR A 56 4.40 -0.75 6.38
C THR A 56 5.03 -1.71 5.38
N SER A 57 4.22 -2.53 4.74
CA SER A 57 4.62 -3.40 3.62
C SER A 57 4.59 -2.66 2.28
N ASP A 58 3.94 -1.50 2.20
CA ASP A 58 3.86 -0.71 0.99
C ASP A 58 5.16 0.06 0.74
N ILE A 59 5.83 -0.26 -0.38
CA ILE A 59 7.12 0.32 -0.76
C ILE A 59 7.01 1.83 -1.03
N ASN A 60 5.89 2.30 -1.58
CA ASN A 60 5.68 3.71 -1.90
C ASN A 60 5.56 4.54 -0.63
N SER A 61 4.76 4.08 0.33
CA SER A 61 4.64 4.71 1.66
C SER A 61 5.98 4.74 2.40
N ARG A 62 6.77 3.67 2.29
CA ARG A 62 8.10 3.60 2.91
C ARG A 62 9.05 4.63 2.32
N ASN A 63 9.15 4.68 1.00
CA ASN A 63 10.01 5.64 0.30
C ASN A 63 9.59 7.08 0.60
N PHE A 64 8.29 7.36 0.58
CA PHE A 64 7.76 8.66 0.95
C PHE A 64 8.19 9.10 2.36
N LEU A 65 8.01 8.23 3.35
CA LEU A 65 8.37 8.53 4.73
C LEU A 65 9.86 8.85 4.89
N GLN A 66 10.73 8.15 4.14
CA GLN A 66 12.16 8.45 4.12
C GLN A 66 12.45 9.84 3.53
N ILE A 67 11.87 10.15 2.37
CA ILE A 67 12.01 11.46 1.72
C ILE A 67 11.49 12.57 2.66
N TYR A 68 10.31 12.37 3.24
CA TYR A 68 9.70 13.32 4.18
C TYR A 68 10.59 13.55 5.42
N THR A 69 11.08 12.48 6.04
CA THR A 69 11.94 12.56 7.22
C THR A 69 13.19 13.41 6.95
N HIS A 70 13.84 13.19 5.82
CA HIS A 70 15.03 13.97 5.46
C HIS A 70 14.72 15.44 5.15
N LEU A 71 13.62 15.72 4.44
CA LEU A 71 13.19 17.11 4.20
C LEU A 71 12.82 17.81 5.51
N ALA A 72 12.03 17.17 6.36
CA ALA A 72 11.59 17.73 7.64
C ALA A 72 12.76 17.96 8.62
N THR A 73 13.72 17.02 8.69
CA THR A 73 14.95 17.19 9.50
C THR A 73 15.80 18.32 8.96
N SER A 74 15.91 18.49 7.65
CA SER A 74 16.61 19.60 7.01
C SER A 74 15.96 20.95 7.37
N LYS A 75 14.63 21.01 7.31
CA LYS A 75 13.84 22.20 7.70
C LYS A 75 13.99 22.53 9.19
N GLU A 76 13.95 21.54 10.08
CA GLU A 76 14.19 21.73 11.51
C GLU A 76 15.62 22.26 11.77
N SER A 77 16.62 21.72 11.06
CA SER A 77 17.99 22.20 11.15
C SER A 77 18.12 23.67 10.73
N LEU A 78 17.40 24.13 9.71
CA LEU A 78 17.29 25.54 9.36
C LEU A 78 16.64 26.36 10.47
N GLY A 79 15.66 25.83 11.19
CA GLY A 79 15.05 26.44 12.36
C GLY A 79 16.07 26.64 13.51
N GLN A 80 16.91 25.64 13.75
CA GLN A 80 17.99 25.72 14.75
C GLN A 80 19.09 26.71 14.33
N ILE A 81 19.49 26.72 13.05
CA ILE A 81 20.42 27.73 12.49
C ILE A 81 19.84 29.14 12.69
N ARG A 82 18.53 29.32 12.40
CA ARG A 82 17.85 30.61 12.63
C ARG A 82 18.03 31.09 14.05
N ALA A 83 17.77 30.22 15.03
CA ALA A 83 17.88 30.57 16.45
C ALA A 83 19.31 30.89 16.86
N ASN A 84 20.27 30.05 16.47
CA ASN A 84 21.71 30.24 16.80
C ASN A 84 22.27 31.52 16.19
N LEU A 85 21.99 31.79 14.91
CA LEU A 85 22.50 32.98 14.24
C LEU A 85 21.75 34.25 14.65
N ASN A 86 20.48 34.17 15.05
CA ASN A 86 19.79 35.33 15.61
C ASN A 86 20.49 35.82 16.89
N GLY A 87 20.90 34.92 17.76
CA GLY A 87 21.68 35.23 18.93
C GLY A 87 23.07 35.77 18.58
N ALA A 88 23.76 35.15 17.64
CA ALA A 88 25.09 35.58 17.19
C ALA A 88 25.06 36.97 16.54
N PHE A 89 24.11 37.27 15.67
CA PHE A 89 23.96 38.58 15.03
C PHE A 89 23.49 39.67 16.00
N THR A 90 22.72 39.31 17.03
CA THR A 90 22.32 40.26 18.09
C THR A 90 23.52 40.69 18.93
N ASN A 91 24.45 39.79 19.22
CA ASN A 91 25.63 40.06 20.03
C ASN A 91 26.88 40.39 19.18
N ASP A 92 26.72 40.40 17.85
CA ASP A 92 27.79 40.51 16.86
C ASP A 92 28.94 39.49 17.05
N LYS A 93 28.68 38.42 17.80
CA LYS A 93 29.62 37.31 18.05
C LYS A 93 28.87 36.08 18.56
N PHE A 94 29.44 34.90 18.38
CA PHE A 94 28.93 33.71 19.04
C PHE A 94 29.23 33.73 20.55
N VAL A 95 28.23 33.41 21.36
CA VAL A 95 28.36 33.29 22.80
C VAL A 95 28.41 31.81 23.20
N GLU A 96 29.27 31.49 24.17
CA GLU A 96 29.43 30.14 24.72
C GLU A 96 29.54 29.02 23.62
N LYS A 97 28.65 28.01 23.70
CA LYS A 97 28.63 26.87 22.81
C LYS A 97 27.76 27.08 21.55
N THR A 98 27.25 28.30 21.30
CA THR A 98 26.33 28.54 20.18
C THR A 98 26.97 28.34 18.81
N TYR A 99 28.29 28.57 18.67
CA TYR A 99 29.01 28.25 17.44
C TYR A 99 29.03 26.74 17.15
N ASP A 100 29.32 25.93 18.16
CA ASP A 100 29.34 24.47 17.99
C ASP A 100 27.95 23.91 17.64
N SER A 101 26.89 24.45 18.26
CA SER A 101 25.48 24.13 17.93
C SER A 101 25.12 24.57 16.52
N TYR A 102 25.57 25.73 16.08
CA TYR A 102 25.37 26.23 14.72
C TYR A 102 26.03 25.31 13.67
N VAL A 103 27.30 24.95 13.88
CA VAL A 103 28.06 24.07 12.99
C VAL A 103 27.39 22.68 12.89
N ALA A 104 26.97 22.13 14.02
CA ALA A 104 26.24 20.85 14.06
C ALA A 104 24.92 20.91 13.28
N SER A 105 24.14 21.99 13.48
CA SER A 105 22.87 22.20 12.78
C SER A 105 23.07 22.36 11.27
N TYR A 106 24.14 23.09 10.88
CA TYR A 106 24.47 23.25 9.46
C TYR A 106 24.90 21.93 8.79
N GLY A 107 25.70 21.13 9.51
CA GLY A 107 26.07 19.79 9.06
C GLY A 107 24.85 18.89 8.89
N ALA A 108 23.93 18.87 9.86
CA ALA A 108 22.68 18.12 9.80
C ALA A 108 21.79 18.58 8.62
N TYR A 109 21.68 19.89 8.42
CA TYR A 109 20.98 20.46 7.26
C TYR A 109 21.52 19.91 5.94
N LYS A 110 22.84 20.02 5.71
CA LYS A 110 23.46 19.58 4.45
C LYS A 110 23.30 18.09 4.20
N VAL A 111 23.52 17.28 5.21
CA VAL A 111 23.40 15.80 5.08
C VAL A 111 21.99 15.40 4.75
N ASN A 112 20.99 15.94 5.45
CA ASN A 112 19.61 15.57 5.23
C ASN A 112 19.06 16.14 3.93
N LEU A 113 19.43 17.36 3.54
CA LEU A 113 19.06 17.92 2.24
C LEU A 113 19.61 17.07 1.09
N ASN A 114 20.87 16.65 1.18
CA ASN A 114 21.45 15.78 0.16
C ASN A 114 20.73 14.43 0.06
N LYS A 115 20.40 13.81 1.18
CA LYS A 115 19.61 12.56 1.19
C LYS A 115 18.20 12.76 0.62
N PHE A 116 17.53 13.86 0.96
CA PHE A 116 16.26 14.24 0.36
C PHE A 116 16.38 14.32 -1.17
N LEU A 117 17.39 15.03 -1.69
CA LEU A 117 17.57 15.19 -3.13
C LEU A 117 17.93 13.87 -3.83
N ILE A 118 18.72 12.99 -3.20
CA ILE A 118 19.05 11.68 -3.77
C ILE A 118 17.80 10.80 -3.90
N LEU A 119 16.97 10.77 -2.86
CA LEU A 119 15.80 9.89 -2.78
C LEU A 119 14.56 10.42 -3.51
N SER A 120 14.50 11.72 -3.76
CA SER A 120 13.34 12.37 -4.39
C SER A 120 13.19 11.98 -5.86
N PRO A 121 11.95 11.84 -6.35
CA PRO A 121 11.67 11.71 -7.78
C PRO A 121 12.00 13.02 -8.53
N ASN A 122 12.16 12.93 -9.86
CA ASN A 122 12.65 14.05 -10.66
C ASN A 122 11.75 15.28 -10.62
N ASP A 123 10.44 15.11 -10.64
CA ASP A 123 9.46 16.19 -10.55
C ASP A 123 9.57 16.98 -9.24
N LEU A 124 9.85 16.31 -8.13
CA LEU A 124 10.07 16.95 -6.84
C LEU A 124 11.45 17.65 -6.78
N LYS A 125 12.48 17.07 -7.39
CA LYS A 125 13.80 17.74 -7.55
C LYS A 125 13.70 19.01 -8.36
N ASP A 126 12.97 18.97 -9.48
CA ASP A 126 12.76 20.13 -10.35
C ASP A 126 11.97 21.22 -9.63
N PHE A 127 10.94 20.83 -8.88
CA PHE A 127 10.21 21.77 -8.03
C PHE A 127 11.09 22.39 -6.96
N TYR A 128 11.92 21.57 -6.27
CA TYR A 128 12.91 22.08 -5.29
C TYR A 128 13.86 23.07 -5.94
N ASN A 129 14.52 22.72 -7.03
CA ASN A 129 15.51 23.56 -7.73
C ASN A 129 14.89 24.92 -8.10
N LYS A 130 13.69 24.91 -8.70
CA LYS A 130 12.96 26.13 -9.04
C LYS A 130 12.59 26.96 -7.81
N SER A 131 12.21 26.32 -6.71
CA SER A 131 11.79 27.02 -5.48
C SER A 131 12.96 27.71 -4.79
N VAL A 132 14.16 27.12 -4.84
CA VAL A 132 15.36 27.68 -4.20
C VAL A 132 16.08 28.72 -5.09
N GLU A 133 15.72 28.84 -6.36
CA GLU A 133 16.11 29.94 -7.23
C GLU A 133 15.39 31.24 -6.83
N ASN A 134 15.59 31.65 -5.59
CA ASN A 134 14.92 32.78 -4.99
C ASN A 134 15.94 33.68 -4.30
N LYS A 135 15.81 35.00 -4.49
CA LYS A 135 16.70 35.99 -3.88
C LYS A 135 16.78 35.84 -2.37
N VAL A 136 15.68 35.53 -1.71
CA VAL A 136 15.60 35.34 -0.25
C VAL A 136 16.46 34.16 0.19
N VAL A 137 16.42 33.06 -0.54
CA VAL A 137 17.24 31.85 -0.27
C VAL A 137 18.71 32.19 -0.44
N THR A 138 19.09 32.86 -1.53
CA THR A 138 20.45 33.30 -1.79
C THR A 138 20.96 34.22 -0.66
N GLN A 139 20.18 35.21 -0.21
CA GLN A 139 20.52 36.10 0.88
C GLN A 139 20.67 35.33 2.20
N THR A 140 19.78 34.39 2.49
CA THR A 140 19.89 33.56 3.71
C THR A 140 21.19 32.77 3.73
N PHE A 141 21.54 32.08 2.63
CA PHE A 141 22.77 31.28 2.61
C PHE A 141 24.04 32.13 2.56
N ASN A 142 24.00 33.34 1.99
CA ASN A 142 25.10 34.31 2.09
C ASN A 142 25.36 34.71 3.55
N MET A 143 24.30 35.00 4.32
CA MET A 143 24.46 35.33 5.76
C MET A 143 24.97 34.14 6.57
N ILE A 144 24.52 32.92 6.26
CA ILE A 144 25.04 31.69 6.86
C ILE A 144 26.55 31.55 6.58
N ASN A 145 26.97 31.76 5.32
CA ASN A 145 28.37 31.66 4.93
C ASN A 145 29.25 32.74 5.65
N ILE A 146 28.75 33.97 5.73
CA ILE A 146 29.45 35.03 6.50
C ILE A 146 29.66 34.63 7.96
N ALA A 147 28.62 34.06 8.59
CA ALA A 147 28.74 33.56 9.97
C ALA A 147 29.74 32.40 10.09
N PHE A 148 29.84 31.56 9.10
CA PHE A 148 30.79 30.45 9.05
C PHE A 148 32.23 30.93 8.87
N GLU A 149 32.45 31.86 7.92
CA GLU A 149 33.78 32.43 7.61
C GLU A 149 34.35 33.23 8.76
N LYS A 150 33.53 34.07 9.39
CA LYS A 150 33.96 34.90 10.54
C LYS A 150 34.06 34.10 11.85
N GLY A 151 33.31 33.01 11.94
CA GLY A 151 33.41 32.06 13.06
C GLY A 151 33.25 32.73 14.42
N LYS A 152 34.15 32.39 15.36
CA LYS A 152 34.13 32.89 16.73
C LYS A 152 34.64 34.34 16.87
N ASP A 153 35.26 34.88 15.82
CA ASP A 153 35.80 36.24 15.85
C ASP A 153 34.68 37.31 15.87
N GLY A 154 33.54 37.01 15.26
CA GLY A 154 32.39 37.92 15.21
C GLY A 154 32.58 39.07 14.20
N GLY A 155 31.89 40.18 14.42
CA GLY A 155 31.92 41.31 13.49
C GLY A 155 31.12 41.01 12.19
N PHE A 156 29.95 40.40 12.31
CA PHE A 156 29.15 39.92 11.17
C PHE A 156 28.55 41.06 10.34
N ASP A 157 28.26 42.19 10.98
CA ASP A 157 27.57 43.35 10.36
C ASP A 157 26.24 42.97 9.70
N ILE A 158 25.49 42.04 10.32
CA ILE A 158 24.17 41.57 9.88
C ILE A 158 23.12 42.00 10.90
N LYS A 159 22.10 42.73 10.43
CA LYS A 159 20.99 43.13 11.30
C LYS A 159 20.10 41.95 11.63
N PRO A 160 19.84 41.61 12.93
CA PRO A 160 19.03 40.48 13.32
C PRO A 160 17.62 40.43 12.70
N PRO A 161 16.88 41.56 12.57
CA PRO A 161 15.55 41.51 11.89
C PRO A 161 15.66 41.10 10.42
N PHE A 162 16.70 41.57 9.70
CA PHE A 162 16.91 41.21 8.31
C PHE A 162 17.24 39.71 8.14
N TRP A 163 18.08 39.21 9.04
CA TRP A 163 18.34 37.77 9.14
C TRP A 163 17.06 36.98 9.36
N PHE A 164 16.29 37.34 10.40
CA PHE A 164 15.10 36.60 10.83
C PHE A 164 14.01 36.55 9.73
N GLU A 165 13.80 37.67 9.04
CA GLU A 165 12.86 37.76 7.91
C GLU A 165 13.27 36.81 6.77
N ASN A 166 14.52 36.90 6.30
CA ASN A 166 15.01 36.11 5.16
C ASN A 166 15.03 34.62 5.46
N VAL A 167 15.53 34.20 6.62
CA VAL A 167 15.59 32.78 6.99
C VAL A 167 14.19 32.21 7.21
N THR A 168 13.23 32.98 7.75
CA THR A 168 11.85 32.55 7.93
C THR A 168 11.18 32.38 6.59
N ALA A 169 11.37 33.29 5.64
CA ALA A 169 10.88 33.15 4.28
C ALA A 169 11.49 31.92 3.57
N THR A 170 12.78 31.66 3.78
CA THR A 170 13.44 30.44 3.29
C THR A 170 12.82 29.19 3.87
N ILE A 171 12.57 29.13 5.18
CA ILE A 171 11.89 27.99 5.83
C ILE A 171 10.47 27.78 5.28
N ASN A 172 9.75 28.84 4.94
CA ASN A 172 8.45 28.76 4.30
C ASN A 172 8.53 28.14 2.88
N ILE A 173 9.59 28.46 2.11
CA ILE A 173 9.85 27.78 0.83
C ILE A 173 10.03 26.26 1.03
N PHE A 174 10.75 25.84 2.06
CA PHE A 174 10.89 24.42 2.41
C PHE A 174 9.55 23.80 2.81
N ARG A 175 8.66 24.55 3.45
CA ARG A 175 7.29 24.12 3.72
C ARG A 175 6.49 23.91 2.42
N ASP A 176 6.64 24.77 1.44
CA ASP A 176 5.96 24.63 0.15
C ASP A 176 6.45 23.37 -0.59
N ILE A 177 7.74 23.06 -0.50
CA ILE A 177 8.30 21.80 -1.02
C ILE A 177 7.72 20.58 -0.28
N GLU A 178 7.55 20.68 1.03
CA GLU A 178 6.90 19.64 1.85
C GLU A 178 5.43 19.42 1.42
N LEU A 179 4.67 20.48 1.18
CA LEU A 179 3.30 20.39 0.68
C LEU A 179 3.25 19.72 -0.71
N LYS A 180 4.15 20.09 -1.61
CA LYS A 180 4.28 19.44 -2.93
C LYS A 180 4.58 17.94 -2.80
N LEU A 181 5.44 17.55 -1.84
CA LEU A 181 5.73 16.14 -1.56
C LEU A 181 4.45 15.39 -1.13
N PHE A 182 3.62 15.97 -0.24
CA PHE A 182 2.35 15.37 0.16
C PHE A 182 1.37 15.22 -0.99
N ASP A 183 1.27 16.22 -1.88
CA ASP A 183 0.41 16.15 -3.06
C ASP A 183 0.88 15.03 -4.01
N THR A 184 2.18 14.93 -4.27
CA THR A 184 2.76 13.87 -5.11
C THR A 184 2.40 12.48 -4.59
N VAL A 185 2.48 12.27 -3.27
CA VAL A 185 2.14 10.98 -2.66
C VAL A 185 0.65 10.70 -2.72
N LYS A 186 -0.18 11.71 -2.50
CA LYS A 186 -1.64 11.56 -2.63
C LYS A 186 -2.01 11.11 -4.04
N GLU A 187 -1.39 11.69 -5.07
CA GLU A 187 -1.60 11.29 -6.46
C GLU A 187 -1.13 9.86 -6.74
N LEU A 188 0.05 9.46 -6.22
CA LEU A 188 0.58 8.10 -6.37
C LEU A 188 -0.31 7.06 -5.68
N ASN A 189 -0.77 7.36 -4.46
CA ASN A 189 -1.67 6.48 -3.73
C ASN A 189 -3.02 6.34 -4.44
N GLN A 190 -3.57 7.43 -4.97
CA GLN A 190 -4.82 7.38 -5.72
C GLN A 190 -4.68 6.49 -6.97
N LYS A 191 -3.62 6.66 -7.77
CA LYS A 191 -3.34 5.81 -8.93
C LYS A 191 -3.17 4.34 -8.56
N SER A 192 -2.51 4.05 -7.44
CA SER A 192 -2.34 2.68 -6.94
C SER A 192 -3.68 2.06 -6.51
N MET A 193 -4.54 2.83 -5.83
CA MET A 193 -5.88 2.39 -5.46
C MET A 193 -6.77 2.11 -6.68
N ASP A 194 -6.75 2.99 -7.67
CA ASP A 194 -7.53 2.83 -8.90
C ASP A 194 -7.08 1.60 -9.70
N SER A 195 -5.77 1.37 -9.80
CA SER A 195 -5.20 0.18 -10.43
C SER A 195 -5.57 -1.12 -9.71
N ASN A 196 -5.47 -1.12 -8.38
CA ASN A 196 -5.84 -2.29 -7.57
C ASN A 196 -7.35 -2.59 -7.66
N ASN A 197 -8.20 -1.58 -7.68
CA ASN A 197 -9.65 -1.74 -7.83
C ASN A 197 -10.01 -2.34 -9.19
N SER A 198 -9.38 -1.90 -10.27
CA SER A 198 -9.54 -2.47 -11.60
C SER A 198 -9.13 -3.94 -11.66
N ASN A 199 -7.97 -4.29 -11.11
CA ASN A 199 -7.49 -5.67 -11.05
C ASN A 199 -8.43 -6.58 -10.23
N PHE A 200 -8.98 -6.06 -9.13
CA PHE A 200 -9.96 -6.76 -8.30
C PHE A 200 -11.27 -7.03 -9.08
N MET A 201 -11.76 -6.04 -9.84
CA MET A 201 -12.93 -6.22 -10.70
C MET A 201 -12.71 -7.26 -11.80
N TYR A 202 -11.54 -7.28 -12.44
CA TYR A 202 -11.19 -8.33 -13.42
C TYR A 202 -11.14 -9.72 -12.78
N MET A 203 -10.59 -9.84 -11.57
CA MET A 203 -10.54 -11.11 -10.83
C MET A 203 -11.95 -11.61 -10.50
N ILE A 204 -12.85 -10.74 -10.04
CA ILE A 204 -14.26 -11.10 -9.80
C ILE A 204 -14.94 -11.54 -11.10
N GLY A 205 -14.76 -10.80 -12.19
CA GLY A 205 -15.30 -11.16 -13.51
C GLY A 205 -14.83 -12.54 -13.96
N PHE A 206 -13.56 -12.85 -13.81
CA PHE A 206 -12.98 -14.15 -14.14
C PHE A 206 -13.59 -15.30 -13.30
N ILE A 207 -13.76 -15.09 -12.00
CA ILE A 207 -14.41 -16.09 -11.11
C ILE A 207 -15.85 -16.35 -11.52
N ILE A 208 -16.62 -15.31 -11.87
CA ILE A 208 -18.01 -15.45 -12.33
C ILE A 208 -18.06 -16.29 -13.62
N ILE A 209 -17.18 -16.04 -14.59
CA ILE A 209 -17.10 -16.79 -15.83
C ILE A 209 -16.80 -18.28 -15.54
N LEU A 210 -15.85 -18.58 -14.64
CA LEU A 210 -15.55 -19.95 -14.26
C LEU A 210 -16.76 -20.67 -13.64
N ILE A 211 -17.51 -20.00 -12.77
CA ILE A 211 -18.72 -20.56 -12.16
C ILE A 211 -19.76 -20.87 -13.25
N LEU A 212 -19.97 -19.96 -14.19
CA LEU A 212 -20.91 -20.18 -15.29
C LEU A 212 -20.52 -21.37 -16.16
N ILE A 213 -19.24 -21.57 -16.46
CA ILE A 213 -18.72 -22.73 -17.19
C ILE A 213 -18.99 -24.02 -16.42
N ILE A 214 -18.72 -24.06 -15.12
CA ILE A 214 -18.96 -25.23 -14.26
C ILE A 214 -20.45 -25.58 -14.24
N VAL A 215 -21.32 -24.58 -14.04
CA VAL A 215 -22.78 -24.80 -14.06
C VAL A 215 -23.25 -25.34 -15.42
N TYR A 216 -22.74 -24.77 -16.51
CA TYR A 216 -23.08 -25.24 -17.86
C TYR A 216 -22.68 -26.72 -18.09
N LEU A 217 -21.40 -27.05 -17.74
CA LEU A 217 -20.93 -28.44 -17.85
C LEU A 217 -21.73 -29.41 -16.97
N THR A 218 -22.09 -28.98 -15.75
CA THR A 218 -22.92 -29.77 -14.84
C THR A 218 -24.29 -30.06 -15.44
N ILE A 219 -24.94 -29.07 -16.07
CA ILE A 219 -26.23 -29.25 -16.75
C ILE A 219 -26.11 -30.27 -17.92
N LEU A 220 -25.02 -30.17 -18.71
CA LEU A 220 -24.78 -31.10 -19.80
C LEU A 220 -24.65 -32.55 -19.30
N ILE A 221 -23.83 -32.75 -18.24
CA ILE A 221 -23.61 -34.09 -17.66
C ILE A 221 -24.91 -34.66 -17.07
N ILE A 222 -25.67 -33.86 -16.32
CA ILE A 222 -26.94 -34.30 -15.74
C ILE A 222 -27.93 -34.70 -16.85
N LYS A 223 -28.00 -33.91 -17.93
CA LYS A 223 -28.89 -34.20 -19.06
C LYS A 223 -28.51 -35.51 -19.76
N ASP A 224 -27.22 -35.72 -19.98
CA ASP A 224 -26.70 -36.94 -20.63
C ASP A 224 -26.97 -38.18 -19.78
N ILE A 225 -26.60 -38.17 -18.49
CA ILE A 225 -26.86 -39.28 -17.55
C ILE A 225 -28.36 -39.56 -17.43
N THR A 226 -29.21 -38.52 -17.30
CA THR A 226 -30.65 -38.70 -17.14
C THR A 226 -31.27 -39.28 -18.38
N SER A 227 -30.82 -38.91 -19.59
CA SER A 227 -31.28 -39.47 -20.85
C SER A 227 -30.90 -40.96 -20.98
N SER A 228 -29.61 -41.27 -20.74
CA SER A 228 -29.11 -42.66 -20.82
C SER A 228 -29.80 -43.58 -19.83
N LEU A 229 -30.04 -43.11 -18.61
CA LEU A 229 -30.80 -43.86 -17.59
C LEU A 229 -32.26 -44.08 -17.97
N ALA A 230 -32.91 -43.07 -18.57
CA ALA A 230 -34.29 -43.18 -19.02
C ALA A 230 -34.44 -44.22 -20.17
N ASP A 231 -33.53 -44.17 -21.15
CA ASP A 231 -33.49 -45.10 -22.26
C ASP A 231 -33.24 -46.53 -21.77
N PHE A 232 -32.29 -46.74 -20.88
CA PHE A 232 -32.01 -48.02 -20.26
C PHE A 232 -33.22 -48.56 -19.47
N LYS A 233 -33.84 -47.75 -18.60
CA LYS A 233 -35.04 -48.09 -17.84
C LYS A 233 -36.18 -48.54 -18.77
N ASN A 234 -36.46 -47.77 -19.81
CA ASN A 234 -37.53 -48.05 -20.74
C ASN A 234 -37.27 -49.38 -21.52
N GLY A 235 -36.03 -49.58 -21.97
CA GLY A 235 -35.66 -50.84 -22.64
C GLY A 235 -35.81 -52.06 -21.71
N LEU A 236 -35.40 -51.91 -20.45
CA LEU A 236 -35.54 -52.99 -19.45
C LEU A 236 -37.00 -53.28 -19.12
N LEU A 237 -37.89 -52.31 -19.08
CA LEU A 237 -39.33 -52.51 -18.90
C LEU A 237 -39.94 -53.28 -20.11
N MET A 238 -39.57 -52.90 -21.33
CA MET A 238 -40.01 -53.62 -22.54
C MET A 238 -39.54 -55.09 -22.55
N PHE A 239 -38.31 -55.36 -22.10
CA PHE A 239 -37.78 -56.71 -21.94
C PHE A 239 -38.61 -57.54 -20.95
N PHE A 240 -38.93 -56.98 -19.76
CA PHE A 240 -39.79 -57.69 -18.79
C PHE A 240 -41.23 -57.90 -19.25
N ASP A 241 -41.80 -56.93 -20.00
CA ASP A 241 -43.13 -57.13 -20.59
C ASP A 241 -43.14 -58.25 -21.65
N TYR A 242 -42.05 -58.39 -22.40
CA TYR A 242 -41.90 -59.57 -23.32
C TYR A 242 -41.80 -60.88 -22.53
N LEU A 243 -40.96 -60.97 -21.49
CA LEU A 243 -40.84 -62.16 -20.65
C LEU A 243 -42.18 -62.59 -20.00
N ASN A 244 -42.99 -61.60 -19.61
CA ASN A 244 -44.30 -61.81 -19.01
C ASN A 244 -45.40 -62.07 -20.06
N LYS A 245 -45.07 -62.27 -21.38
CA LYS A 245 -45.98 -62.47 -22.47
C LYS A 245 -47.04 -61.39 -22.66
N LYS A 246 -46.76 -60.16 -22.22
CA LYS A 246 -47.63 -58.97 -22.40
C LYS A 246 -47.42 -58.33 -23.78
N THR A 247 -46.29 -58.58 -24.41
CA THR A 247 -45.98 -58.16 -25.77
C THR A 247 -45.32 -59.33 -26.53
N SER A 248 -45.55 -59.42 -27.84
CA SER A 248 -44.90 -60.38 -28.73
C SER A 248 -43.65 -59.84 -29.42
N ASN A 249 -43.39 -58.55 -29.30
CA ASN A 249 -42.23 -57.91 -29.89
C ASN A 249 -41.27 -57.46 -28.80
N ILE A 250 -39.99 -57.81 -28.95
CA ILE A 250 -38.87 -57.31 -28.14
C ILE A 250 -38.05 -56.37 -28.99
N SER A 251 -37.70 -55.19 -28.42
CA SER A 251 -36.71 -54.30 -29.02
C SER A 251 -35.45 -54.31 -28.19
N VAL A 252 -34.31 -54.35 -28.87
CA VAL A 252 -33.01 -54.26 -28.23
C VAL A 252 -32.84 -52.86 -27.60
N LEU A 253 -32.17 -52.78 -26.44
CA LEU A 253 -31.83 -51.55 -25.80
C LEU A 253 -30.80 -50.79 -26.66
N LYS A 254 -30.83 -49.47 -26.63
CA LYS A 254 -29.75 -48.65 -27.21
C LYS A 254 -28.46 -48.92 -26.47
N ASP A 255 -27.43 -49.39 -27.14
CA ASP A 255 -26.12 -49.75 -26.59
C ASP A 255 -24.97 -48.94 -27.22
N ASP A 256 -25.30 -47.79 -27.81
CA ASP A 256 -24.37 -46.86 -28.46
C ASP A 256 -23.65 -45.92 -27.47
N ALA A 257 -24.11 -45.82 -26.22
CA ALA A 257 -23.45 -45.07 -25.17
C ALA A 257 -22.11 -45.73 -24.79
N LYS A 258 -21.09 -44.86 -24.55
CA LYS A 258 -19.72 -45.29 -24.18
C LYS A 258 -19.49 -45.31 -22.68
N ASP A 259 -20.54 -45.28 -21.91
CA ASP A 259 -20.54 -45.25 -20.44
C ASP A 259 -21.06 -46.61 -19.90
N GLU A 260 -21.20 -46.69 -18.58
CA GLU A 260 -21.66 -47.86 -17.85
C GLU A 260 -23.09 -48.28 -18.29
N PHE A 261 -23.92 -47.32 -18.71
CA PHE A 261 -25.27 -47.62 -19.21
C PHE A 261 -25.24 -48.31 -20.57
N GLY A 262 -24.32 -47.92 -21.46
CA GLY A 262 -24.09 -48.61 -22.73
C GLY A 262 -23.59 -50.05 -22.55
N GLU A 263 -22.66 -50.27 -21.60
CA GLU A 263 -22.19 -51.62 -21.24
C GLU A 263 -23.32 -52.48 -20.66
N MET A 264 -24.14 -51.92 -19.76
CA MET A 264 -25.31 -52.62 -19.21
C MET A 264 -26.34 -52.93 -20.28
N ALA A 265 -26.62 -52.01 -21.19
CA ALA A 265 -27.54 -52.24 -22.31
C ALA A 265 -27.06 -53.39 -23.22
N LYS A 266 -25.78 -53.43 -23.54
CA LYS A 266 -25.16 -54.50 -24.31
C LYS A 266 -25.29 -55.85 -23.62
N PHE A 267 -25.01 -55.92 -22.30
CA PHE A 267 -25.17 -57.14 -21.53
C PHE A 267 -26.64 -57.64 -21.54
N VAL A 268 -27.62 -56.75 -21.37
CA VAL A 268 -29.05 -57.10 -21.46
C VAL A 268 -29.41 -57.56 -22.86
N ASN A 269 -28.94 -56.91 -23.93
CA ASN A 269 -29.18 -57.30 -25.32
C ASN A 269 -28.63 -58.70 -25.63
N ASP A 270 -27.48 -59.06 -25.10
CA ASP A 270 -26.91 -60.40 -25.27
C ASP A 270 -27.77 -61.47 -24.57
N ASN A 271 -28.31 -61.20 -23.38
CA ASN A 271 -29.27 -62.07 -22.71
C ASN A 271 -30.60 -62.16 -23.45
N ILE A 272 -31.12 -61.08 -24.04
CA ILE A 272 -32.32 -61.10 -24.91
C ILE A 272 -32.15 -62.12 -26.06
N LYS A 273 -31.02 -62.01 -26.79
CA LYS A 273 -30.71 -62.90 -27.90
C LYS A 273 -30.61 -64.35 -27.48
N GLN A 274 -30.07 -64.63 -26.31
CA GLN A 274 -29.96 -65.98 -25.76
C GLN A 274 -31.33 -66.53 -25.43
N ILE A 275 -32.20 -65.77 -24.78
CA ILE A 275 -33.59 -66.19 -24.47
C ILE A 275 -34.41 -66.43 -25.75
N GLU A 276 -34.34 -65.57 -26.76
CA GLU A 276 -34.99 -65.76 -28.04
C GLU A 276 -34.57 -67.07 -28.72
N ARG A 277 -33.26 -67.40 -28.69
CA ARG A 277 -32.77 -68.66 -29.25
C ARG A 277 -33.30 -69.87 -28.51
N THR A 278 -33.31 -69.80 -27.16
CA THR A 278 -33.84 -70.89 -26.34
C THR A 278 -35.34 -71.10 -26.57
N LEU A 279 -36.15 -70.05 -26.62
CA LEU A 279 -37.54 -70.08 -26.86
C LEU A 279 -37.87 -70.64 -28.29
N HIS A 280 -37.03 -70.31 -29.25
CA HIS A 280 -37.22 -70.84 -30.64
C HIS A 280 -36.90 -72.31 -30.71
N GLN A 281 -35.84 -72.77 -30.05
CA GLN A 281 -35.51 -74.20 -29.93
C GLN A 281 -36.59 -75.01 -29.20
N ASP A 282 -37.14 -74.47 -28.11
CA ASP A 282 -38.22 -75.11 -27.36
C ASP A 282 -39.54 -75.22 -28.21
N MET A 283 -39.83 -74.24 -29.07
CA MET A 283 -40.98 -74.28 -29.96
C MET A 283 -40.78 -75.26 -31.08
N GLU A 284 -39.58 -75.44 -31.64
CA GLU A 284 -39.29 -76.48 -32.65
C GLU A 284 -39.48 -77.88 -32.07
N LEU A 285 -39.02 -78.08 -30.79
CA LEU A 285 -39.18 -79.39 -30.11
C LEU A 285 -40.61 -79.72 -29.73
N ILE A 286 -41.56 -78.80 -29.72
CA ILE A 286 -42.99 -79.05 -29.45
C ILE A 286 -43.75 -79.26 -30.72
N GLN A 287 -43.23 -78.95 -31.92
CA GLN A 287 -43.87 -79.14 -33.22
C GLN A 287 -43.53 -80.48 -33.89
N ASP A 288 -42.49 -81.18 -33.40
CA ASP A 288 -42.15 -82.55 -33.77
C ASP A 288 -42.85 -83.58 -32.81
#